data_e565ead117a3474a69eff996427281e7
#
_entry.id   e565ead117a3474a69eff996427281e7
#
_cell.length_a   1.000
_cell.length_b   1.000
_cell.length_c   1.000
_cell.angle_alpha   90.00
_cell.angle_beta   90.00
_cell.angle_gamma   90.00
#
_symmetry.space_group_name_H-M   'P 1'
#
loop_
_entity.id
_entity.type
_entity.pdbx_description
1 polymer ?
#
loop_
_entity_poly.entity_id
_entity_poly.type
_entity_poly.pdbx_seq_one_letter_code
_entity_poly.pdbx_strand_id
1 'polypeptide(L)'
;MKLKQLFAITAIASALVLTGCKEDKKPEAAAAPLKIKVGVMSGPEHQVAEIAAKVAKEKYGLDVQFVEFNDYALPNEAVSKGDLDANAMQHKPYLDEDAKAKNLNNLVIVGNTFVYPLAGYSKKIKNVSELQEGAKVVVPNDPTNRGRALILLEKQGLIKLKDANNLLSTVLDIVENPKKLNITEVDTSIAARALDDVDLAVVNNTYAGQVGLNAQDNGVFVEDKDSPYVNIIVSRTDNKDSKAVQDFVKSYQTEEVYQEAKKHFKDGVVKGW
;
A
#
# COMPACT_ATOMS: atom_id res chain seq x y z
N MET A 1 -41.19 79.36 35.25
CA MET A 1 -40.50 80.60 35.65
C MET A 1 -39.03 80.52 35.27
N LYS A 2 -38.61 81.32 34.35
CA LYS A 2 -37.41 82.14 34.31
C LYS A 2 -36.06 81.40 34.62
N LEU A 3 -34.97 81.52 33.93
CA LEU A 3 -34.49 82.47 32.88
C LEU A 3 -32.93 82.29 32.84
N LYS A 4 -32.39 82.50 31.63
CA LYS A 4 -31.06 83.09 31.30
C LYS A 4 -29.82 82.20 31.42
N GLN A 5 -29.24 81.81 30.30
CA GLN A 5 -28.13 82.50 29.55
C GLN A 5 -26.87 82.74 30.37
N LEU A 6 -25.74 82.19 29.91
CA LEU A 6 -24.65 83.04 29.37
C LEU A 6 -23.61 82.26 28.58
N PHE A 7 -23.16 82.90 27.54
CA PHE A 7 -22.09 82.50 26.61
C PHE A 7 -20.69 82.56 27.31
N ALA A 8 -19.81 81.65 26.89
CA ALA A 8 -18.38 81.98 26.83
C ALA A 8 -17.71 81.18 25.73
N ILE A 9 -17.27 81.89 24.69
CA ILE A 9 -16.42 81.43 23.58
C ILE A 9 -14.97 81.42 24.15
N THR A 10 -14.27 80.29 23.90
CA THR A 10 -12.79 80.32 23.94
C THR A 10 -12.30 79.32 22.85
N ALA A 11 -11.66 79.89 21.86
CA ALA A 11 -10.92 79.19 20.81
C ALA A 11 -9.56 78.75 21.38
N ILE A 12 -9.20 77.46 21.14
CA ILE A 12 -7.79 77.06 21.26
C ILE A 12 -7.53 75.95 20.20
N ALA A 13 -6.66 76.31 19.33
CA ALA A 13 -5.60 75.63 18.60
C ALA A 13 -5.75 74.16 18.24
N SER A 14 -5.76 73.93 16.95
CA SER A 14 -5.49 72.73 16.26
C SER A 14 -4.12 72.14 16.59
N ALA A 15 -4.09 70.89 17.11
CA ALA A 15 -2.92 70.04 17.08
C ALA A 15 -3.25 68.82 16.27
N LEU A 16 -2.78 68.76 15.03
CA LEU A 16 -2.78 67.57 14.17
C LEU A 16 -1.83 66.55 14.80
N VAL A 17 -2.40 65.53 15.45
CA VAL A 17 -1.68 64.30 15.79
C VAL A 17 -1.90 63.34 14.65
N LEU A 18 -0.90 63.17 13.80
CA LEU A 18 -0.76 62.08 12.85
C LEU A 18 -0.53 60.77 13.64
N THR A 19 -1.61 60.12 14.04
CA THR A 19 -1.54 58.71 14.45
C THR A 19 -1.46 57.88 13.18
N GLY A 20 -0.24 57.43 12.87
CA GLY A 20 -0.02 56.41 11.84
C GLY A 20 -0.82 55.15 12.20
N CYS A 21 -1.78 54.77 11.37
CA CYS A 21 -2.38 53.45 11.40
C CYS A 21 -1.27 52.42 11.15
N LYS A 22 -0.74 51.81 12.21
CA LYS A 22 -0.12 50.51 12.08
C LYS A 22 -1.25 49.54 11.73
N GLU A 23 -1.30 49.08 10.48
CA GLU A 23 -2.06 47.89 10.13
C GLU A 23 -1.51 46.73 10.98
N ASP A 24 -2.21 46.40 12.04
CA ASP A 24 -2.04 45.13 12.72
C ASP A 24 -2.41 44.04 11.72
N LYS A 25 -1.40 43.49 11.06
CA LYS A 25 -1.60 42.24 10.31
C LYS A 25 -2.16 41.23 11.31
N LYS A 26 -3.47 40.95 11.20
CA LYS A 26 -4.10 39.81 11.84
C LYS A 26 -3.20 38.60 11.59
N PRO A 27 -2.85 37.82 12.63
CA PRO A 27 -2.15 36.57 12.40
C PRO A 27 -2.96 35.77 11.41
N GLU A 28 -2.38 35.47 10.26
CA GLU A 28 -2.96 34.57 9.26
C GLU A 28 -3.25 33.27 10.01
N ALA A 29 -4.53 32.94 10.14
CA ALA A 29 -4.93 31.72 10.83
C ALA A 29 -4.20 30.59 10.14
N ALA A 30 -3.34 29.87 10.87
CA ALA A 30 -2.59 28.76 10.34
C ALA A 30 -3.59 27.82 9.63
N ALA A 31 -3.41 27.63 8.34
CA ALA A 31 -4.29 26.76 7.55
C ALA A 31 -4.36 25.39 8.26
N ALA A 32 -5.57 24.85 8.37
CA ALA A 32 -5.75 23.55 8.99
C ALA A 32 -4.81 22.54 8.30
N PRO A 33 -4.15 21.65 9.04
CA PRO A 33 -3.20 20.71 8.46
C PRO A 33 -3.90 19.87 7.39
N LEU A 34 -3.25 19.77 6.23
CA LEU A 34 -3.70 18.90 5.15
C LEU A 34 -3.76 17.47 5.68
N LYS A 35 -4.84 16.75 5.42
CA LYS A 35 -5.03 15.37 5.91
C LYS A 35 -5.31 14.41 4.78
N ILE A 36 -4.91 13.15 4.96
CA ILE A 36 -5.24 12.04 4.07
C ILE A 36 -5.48 10.76 4.89
N LYS A 37 -6.47 9.97 4.50
CA LYS A 37 -6.77 8.68 5.12
C LYS A 37 -6.42 7.56 4.15
N VAL A 38 -5.48 6.71 4.53
CA VAL A 38 -4.88 5.71 3.64
C VAL A 38 -5.05 4.30 4.20
N GLY A 39 -5.55 3.39 3.37
CA GLY A 39 -5.61 1.95 3.67
C GLY A 39 -4.26 1.28 3.40
N VAL A 40 -3.78 0.49 4.36
CA VAL A 40 -2.54 -0.28 4.26
C VAL A 40 -2.72 -1.66 4.86
N MET A 41 -1.85 -2.61 4.49
CA MET A 41 -1.83 -3.92 5.15
C MET A 41 -1.08 -3.83 6.47
N SER A 42 -1.61 -4.49 7.51
CA SER A 42 -0.94 -4.58 8.80
C SER A 42 0.39 -5.34 8.72
N GLY A 43 1.31 -5.02 9.63
CA GLY A 43 2.64 -5.62 9.68
C GLY A 43 3.73 -4.77 8.99
N PRO A 44 4.76 -5.40 8.39
CA PRO A 44 5.92 -4.67 7.86
C PRO A 44 5.61 -3.61 6.80
N GLU A 45 4.58 -3.81 5.98
CA GLU A 45 4.17 -2.79 4.98
C GLU A 45 3.61 -1.54 5.65
N HIS A 46 2.86 -1.68 6.76
CA HIS A 46 2.43 -0.54 7.56
C HIS A 46 3.63 0.23 8.13
N GLN A 47 4.63 -0.48 8.66
CA GLN A 47 5.84 0.16 9.20
C GLN A 47 6.60 0.98 8.14
N VAL A 48 6.66 0.47 6.91
CA VAL A 48 7.20 1.22 5.75
C VAL A 48 6.35 2.46 5.46
N ALA A 49 5.02 2.33 5.49
CA ALA A 49 4.10 3.44 5.26
C ALA A 49 4.19 4.52 6.36
N GLU A 50 4.47 4.15 7.62
CA GLU A 50 4.71 5.11 8.71
C GLU A 50 5.90 6.04 8.43
N ILE A 51 6.95 5.54 7.79
CA ILE A 51 8.07 6.39 7.35
C ILE A 51 7.63 7.35 6.25
N ALA A 52 6.78 6.89 5.31
CA ALA A 52 6.20 7.78 4.31
C ALA A 52 5.33 8.87 4.95
N ALA A 53 4.55 8.54 5.99
CA ALA A 53 3.77 9.52 6.75
C ALA A 53 4.66 10.54 7.48
N LYS A 54 5.77 10.11 8.06
CA LYS A 54 6.77 11.01 8.66
C LYS A 54 7.32 11.98 7.62
N VAL A 55 7.76 11.48 6.47
CA VAL A 55 8.23 12.30 5.35
C VAL A 55 7.15 13.28 4.88
N ALA A 56 5.89 12.83 4.78
CA ALA A 56 4.74 13.64 4.40
C ALA A 56 4.52 14.80 5.38
N LYS A 57 4.63 14.51 6.67
CA LYS A 57 4.50 15.53 7.72
C LYS A 57 5.62 16.56 7.66
N GLU A 58 6.85 16.10 7.56
CA GLU A 58 8.04 16.97 7.60
C GLU A 58 8.17 17.83 6.33
N LYS A 59 7.92 17.27 5.15
CA LYS A 59 8.12 17.99 3.88
C LYS A 59 6.91 18.78 3.40
N TYR A 60 5.70 18.32 3.72
CA TYR A 60 4.46 18.86 3.13
C TYR A 60 3.43 19.31 4.17
N GLY A 61 3.68 19.10 5.47
CA GLY A 61 2.71 19.38 6.53
C GLY A 61 1.47 18.47 6.44
N LEU A 62 1.57 17.35 5.70
CA LEU A 62 0.48 16.40 5.50
C LEU A 62 0.36 15.47 6.70
N ASP A 63 -0.84 15.37 7.26
CA ASP A 63 -1.20 14.46 8.33
C ASP A 63 -1.81 13.18 7.72
N VAL A 64 -1.08 12.08 7.77
CA VAL A 64 -1.51 10.80 7.21
C VAL A 64 -2.14 9.95 8.30
N GLN A 65 -3.38 9.51 8.08
CA GLN A 65 -4.09 8.62 8.98
C GLN A 65 -4.21 7.25 8.30
N PHE A 66 -3.64 6.21 8.91
CA PHE A 66 -3.75 4.86 8.39
C PHE A 66 -4.98 4.13 8.90
N VAL A 67 -5.55 3.32 8.01
CA VAL A 67 -6.49 2.26 8.36
C VAL A 67 -5.86 0.94 7.95
N GLU A 68 -5.61 0.10 8.94
CA GLU A 68 -4.99 -1.20 8.71
C GLU A 68 -6.01 -2.26 8.32
N PHE A 69 -5.63 -3.08 7.35
CA PHE A 69 -6.41 -4.23 6.88
C PHE A 69 -5.61 -5.52 7.07
N ASN A 70 -6.32 -6.62 7.29
CA ASN A 70 -5.73 -7.95 7.44
C ASN A 70 -5.99 -8.86 6.23
N ASP A 71 -6.78 -8.37 5.27
CA ASP A 71 -7.06 -9.03 3.99
C ASP A 71 -7.14 -8.00 2.85
N TYR A 72 -7.05 -8.49 1.61
CA TYR A 72 -7.10 -7.63 0.42
C TYR A 72 -8.51 -7.27 -0.05
N ALA A 73 -9.56 -7.84 0.53
CA ALA A 73 -10.91 -7.78 -0.02
C ALA A 73 -11.56 -6.38 0.10
N LEU A 74 -11.33 -5.67 1.21
CA LEU A 74 -12.08 -4.46 1.54
C LEU A 74 -11.44 -3.13 1.11
N PRO A 75 -10.10 -2.98 1.00
CA PRO A 75 -9.48 -1.68 0.81
C PRO A 75 -9.94 -0.92 -0.45
N ASN A 76 -10.16 -1.62 -1.57
CA ASN A 76 -10.60 -0.99 -2.82
C ASN A 76 -12.03 -0.47 -2.73
N GLU A 77 -12.92 -1.20 -2.08
CA GLU A 77 -14.28 -0.73 -1.83
C GLU A 77 -14.30 0.49 -0.93
N ALA A 78 -13.47 0.51 0.12
CA ALA A 78 -13.36 1.63 1.05
C ALA A 78 -12.86 2.91 0.33
N VAL A 79 -11.89 2.78 -0.59
CA VAL A 79 -11.46 3.91 -1.43
C VAL A 79 -12.59 4.33 -2.37
N SER A 80 -13.22 3.39 -3.06
CA SER A 80 -14.28 3.68 -4.03
C SER A 80 -15.48 4.40 -3.40
N LYS A 81 -15.85 4.04 -2.16
CA LYS A 81 -16.94 4.67 -1.40
C LYS A 81 -16.56 6.02 -0.76
N GLY A 82 -15.27 6.36 -0.71
CA GLY A 82 -14.77 7.58 -0.07
C GLY A 82 -14.53 7.45 1.44
N ASP A 83 -14.59 6.24 1.99
CA ASP A 83 -14.21 5.96 3.39
C ASP A 83 -12.70 6.14 3.61
N LEU A 84 -11.92 5.94 2.53
CA LEU A 84 -10.50 6.22 2.42
C LEU A 84 -10.25 7.18 1.24
N ASP A 85 -9.16 7.94 1.31
CA ASP A 85 -8.69 8.78 0.21
C ASP A 85 -7.84 8.00 -0.79
N ALA A 86 -7.07 7.02 -0.28
CA ALA A 86 -6.20 6.14 -1.07
C ALA A 86 -5.98 4.81 -0.36
N ASN A 87 -5.41 3.83 -1.07
CA ASN A 87 -4.76 2.68 -0.47
C ASN A 87 -3.38 2.42 -1.09
N ALA A 88 -2.50 1.72 -0.35
CA ALA A 88 -1.17 1.32 -0.80
C ALA A 88 -0.91 -0.12 -0.35
N MET A 89 -1.48 -1.11 -1.07
CA MET A 89 -1.47 -2.51 -0.61
C MET A 89 -1.46 -3.56 -1.72
N GLN A 90 -1.51 -3.18 -2.99
CA GLN A 90 -1.80 -4.07 -4.09
C GLN A 90 -0.94 -3.77 -5.31
N HIS A 91 -0.83 -4.74 -6.22
CA HIS A 91 -0.27 -4.57 -7.54
C HIS A 91 -1.36 -4.35 -8.60
N LYS A 92 -0.97 -3.82 -9.77
CA LYS A 92 -1.92 -3.49 -10.83
C LYS A 92 -2.82 -4.66 -11.27
N PRO A 93 -2.32 -5.89 -11.53
CA PRO A 93 -3.19 -7.01 -11.91
C PRO A 93 -4.29 -7.29 -10.87
N TYR A 94 -4.00 -7.16 -9.57
CA TYR A 94 -5.02 -7.33 -8.53
C TYR A 94 -6.08 -6.23 -8.60
N LEU A 95 -5.67 -4.97 -8.75
CA LEU A 95 -6.61 -3.86 -8.90
C LEU A 95 -7.55 -4.08 -10.09
N ASP A 96 -6.99 -4.48 -11.24
CA ASP A 96 -7.79 -4.65 -12.47
C ASP A 96 -8.87 -5.72 -12.29
N GLU A 97 -8.54 -6.88 -11.70
CA GLU A 97 -9.49 -7.98 -11.48
C GLU A 97 -10.48 -7.68 -10.35
N ASP A 98 -10.03 -7.13 -9.23
CA ASP A 98 -10.91 -6.80 -8.10
C ASP A 98 -11.89 -5.68 -8.47
N ALA A 99 -11.40 -4.62 -9.13
CA ALA A 99 -12.26 -3.53 -9.60
C ALA A 99 -13.30 -4.00 -10.62
N LYS A 100 -12.91 -4.87 -11.56
CA LYS A 100 -13.82 -5.48 -12.52
C LYS A 100 -14.87 -6.36 -11.83
N ALA A 101 -14.45 -7.24 -10.93
CA ALA A 101 -15.35 -8.16 -10.22
C ALA A 101 -16.38 -7.42 -9.37
N LYS A 102 -16.00 -6.28 -8.78
CA LYS A 102 -16.84 -5.48 -7.89
C LYS A 102 -17.48 -4.26 -8.54
N ASN A 103 -17.26 -4.03 -9.85
CA ASN A 103 -17.74 -2.85 -10.61
C ASN A 103 -17.25 -1.52 -10.02
N LEU A 104 -16.00 -1.43 -9.55
CA LEU A 104 -15.40 -0.23 -9.00
C LEU A 104 -14.77 0.63 -10.10
N ASN A 105 -15.57 1.46 -10.77
CA ASN A 105 -15.17 2.18 -11.98
C ASN A 105 -14.49 3.52 -11.72
N ASN A 106 -14.33 3.93 -10.47
CA ASN A 106 -13.79 5.22 -10.07
C ASN A 106 -12.39 5.15 -9.45
N LEU A 107 -11.76 3.98 -9.46
CA LEU A 107 -10.41 3.78 -8.95
C LEU A 107 -9.35 4.12 -10.01
N VAL A 108 -8.24 4.72 -9.59
CA VAL A 108 -7.14 5.10 -10.47
C VAL A 108 -5.79 4.95 -9.75
N ILE A 109 -4.79 4.50 -10.48
CA ILE A 109 -3.40 4.43 -9.99
C ILE A 109 -2.83 5.85 -9.98
N VAL A 110 -2.26 6.27 -8.85
CA VAL A 110 -1.64 7.58 -8.66
C VAL A 110 -0.14 7.52 -8.45
N GLY A 111 0.42 6.35 -8.16
CA GLY A 111 1.86 6.15 -8.03
C GLY A 111 2.23 4.67 -7.85
N ASN A 112 3.48 4.36 -8.12
CA ASN A 112 4.07 3.06 -7.80
C ASN A 112 4.75 3.10 -6.44
N THR A 113 4.86 1.94 -5.79
CA THR A 113 5.65 1.76 -4.57
C THR A 113 6.78 0.75 -4.83
N PHE A 114 6.73 -0.43 -4.27
CA PHE A 114 7.78 -1.43 -4.38
C PHE A 114 7.30 -2.69 -5.09
N VAL A 115 8.23 -3.43 -5.66
CA VAL A 115 8.02 -4.86 -5.92
C VAL A 115 8.32 -5.59 -4.61
N TYR A 116 7.34 -6.33 -4.12
CA TYR A 116 7.49 -7.27 -3.01
C TYR A 116 7.43 -8.68 -3.59
N PRO A 117 8.56 -9.42 -3.63
CA PRO A 117 8.58 -10.72 -4.29
C PRO A 117 7.72 -11.75 -3.56
N LEU A 118 7.03 -12.56 -4.35
CA LEU A 118 6.37 -13.77 -3.89
C LEU A 118 7.43 -14.85 -3.60
N ALA A 119 7.21 -15.70 -2.61
CA ALA A 119 8.16 -16.77 -2.31
C ALA A 119 7.46 -18.06 -1.88
N GLY A 120 8.15 -19.18 -2.11
CA GLY A 120 7.80 -20.47 -1.54
C GLY A 120 8.47 -20.68 -0.21
N TYR A 121 7.72 -21.09 0.80
CA TYR A 121 8.20 -21.35 2.16
C TYR A 121 7.90 -22.77 2.59
N SER A 122 8.77 -23.33 3.42
CA SER A 122 8.58 -24.65 4.01
C SER A 122 9.24 -24.74 5.39
N LYS A 123 8.61 -25.50 6.29
CA LYS A 123 9.24 -25.94 7.55
C LYS A 123 9.96 -27.28 7.43
N LYS A 124 9.73 -28.00 6.30
CA LYS A 124 10.18 -29.40 6.12
C LYS A 124 11.35 -29.54 5.16
N ILE A 125 11.48 -28.65 4.17
CA ILE A 125 12.52 -28.70 3.14
C ILE A 125 13.29 -27.37 3.07
N LYS A 126 14.52 -27.44 2.57
CA LYS A 126 15.37 -26.27 2.30
C LYS A 126 15.59 -26.03 0.81
N ASN A 127 15.33 -27.04 0.00
CA ASN A 127 15.52 -27.00 -1.44
C ASN A 127 14.35 -27.67 -2.15
N VAL A 128 13.97 -27.14 -3.32
CA VAL A 128 12.88 -27.67 -4.15
C VAL A 128 13.09 -29.14 -4.52
N SER A 129 14.34 -29.59 -4.69
CA SER A 129 14.66 -30.99 -5.03
C SER A 129 14.23 -31.97 -3.94
N GLU A 130 14.14 -31.54 -2.67
CA GLU A 130 13.73 -32.38 -1.53
C GLU A 130 12.21 -32.64 -1.50
N LEU A 131 11.44 -31.93 -2.30
CA LEU A 131 9.97 -32.06 -2.34
C LEU A 131 9.61 -33.48 -2.87
N GLN A 132 8.87 -34.22 -2.09
CA GLN A 132 8.51 -35.60 -2.40
C GLN A 132 7.32 -35.68 -3.38
N GLU A 133 7.16 -36.84 -4.03
CA GLU A 133 5.97 -37.12 -4.81
C GLU A 133 4.71 -37.06 -3.93
N GLY A 134 3.64 -36.47 -4.43
CA GLY A 134 2.39 -36.26 -3.67
C GLY A 134 2.43 -35.18 -2.60
N ALA A 135 3.53 -34.41 -2.51
CA ALA A 135 3.66 -33.34 -1.51
C ALA A 135 2.50 -32.37 -1.56
N LYS A 136 2.07 -31.91 -0.40
CA LYS A 136 1.01 -30.91 -0.23
C LYS A 136 1.57 -29.52 -0.45
N VAL A 137 1.00 -28.81 -1.42
CA VAL A 137 1.37 -27.43 -1.76
C VAL A 137 0.15 -26.53 -1.65
N VAL A 138 0.26 -25.39 -0.96
CA VAL A 138 -0.79 -24.38 -0.97
C VAL A 138 -0.37 -23.15 -1.76
N VAL A 139 -1.35 -22.57 -2.45
CA VAL A 139 -1.22 -21.33 -3.23
C VAL A 139 -2.39 -20.40 -2.90
N PRO A 140 -2.28 -19.08 -3.11
CA PRO A 140 -3.39 -18.14 -2.97
C PRO A 140 -4.60 -18.52 -3.83
N ASN A 141 -5.82 -18.19 -3.38
CA ASN A 141 -7.05 -18.43 -4.11
C ASN A 141 -7.55 -17.23 -4.93
N ASP A 142 -7.05 -16.03 -4.66
CA ASP A 142 -7.41 -14.90 -5.50
C ASP A 142 -6.82 -15.05 -6.91
N PRO A 143 -7.55 -14.65 -7.96
CA PRO A 143 -7.21 -15.01 -9.35
C PRO A 143 -5.78 -14.62 -9.74
N THR A 144 -5.31 -13.45 -9.32
CA THR A 144 -4.03 -12.92 -9.78
C THR A 144 -2.84 -13.47 -8.99
N ASN A 145 -2.94 -13.57 -7.65
CA ASN A 145 -1.86 -14.19 -6.85
C ASN A 145 -1.82 -15.71 -7.04
N ARG A 146 -2.96 -16.38 -7.31
CA ARG A 146 -2.97 -17.78 -7.74
C ARG A 146 -2.18 -17.95 -9.03
N GLY A 147 -2.51 -17.21 -10.08
CA GLY A 147 -1.78 -17.28 -11.36
C GLY A 147 -0.29 -17.01 -11.17
N ARG A 148 0.06 -15.97 -10.41
CA ARG A 148 1.44 -15.63 -10.04
C ARG A 148 2.16 -16.78 -9.34
N ALA A 149 1.50 -17.42 -8.37
CA ALA A 149 2.06 -18.56 -7.64
C ALA A 149 2.28 -19.80 -8.57
N LEU A 150 1.33 -20.09 -9.45
CA LEU A 150 1.47 -21.19 -10.41
C LEU A 150 2.60 -20.93 -11.42
N ILE A 151 2.73 -19.71 -11.93
CA ILE A 151 3.86 -19.30 -12.79
C ILE A 151 5.19 -19.45 -12.04
N LEU A 152 5.23 -19.09 -10.76
CA LEU A 152 6.43 -19.26 -9.94
C LEU A 152 6.77 -20.74 -9.72
N LEU A 153 5.79 -21.61 -9.48
CA LEU A 153 5.99 -23.07 -9.41
C LEU A 153 6.51 -23.65 -10.74
N GLU A 154 6.01 -23.17 -11.89
CA GLU A 154 6.51 -23.55 -13.20
C GLU A 154 7.97 -23.15 -13.40
N LYS A 155 8.36 -21.92 -13.04
CA LYS A 155 9.75 -21.45 -13.07
C LYS A 155 10.70 -22.31 -12.21
N GLN A 156 10.18 -22.93 -11.15
CA GLN A 156 10.93 -23.89 -10.34
C GLN A 156 10.95 -25.30 -10.93
N GLY A 157 10.32 -25.54 -12.10
CA GLY A 157 10.24 -26.87 -12.73
C GLY A 157 9.34 -27.85 -11.99
N LEU A 158 8.47 -27.38 -11.10
CA LEU A 158 7.57 -28.23 -10.31
C LEU A 158 6.31 -28.63 -11.06
N ILE A 159 5.83 -27.76 -11.95
CA ILE A 159 4.67 -27.97 -12.81
C ILE A 159 4.95 -27.38 -14.19
N LYS A 160 4.07 -27.66 -15.16
CA LYS A 160 4.01 -26.95 -16.43
C LYS A 160 2.60 -26.46 -16.68
N LEU A 161 2.46 -25.20 -17.04
CA LEU A 161 1.19 -24.56 -17.39
C LEU A 161 0.94 -24.67 -18.90
N LYS A 162 -0.32 -24.63 -19.28
CA LYS A 162 -0.74 -24.57 -20.69
C LYS A 162 -0.23 -23.28 -21.36
N ASP A 163 -0.21 -22.17 -20.61
CA ASP A 163 0.32 -20.87 -21.02
C ASP A 163 1.00 -20.18 -19.83
N ALA A 164 2.32 -20.13 -19.84
CA ALA A 164 3.14 -19.52 -18.81
C ALA A 164 2.96 -17.99 -18.70
N ASN A 165 2.33 -17.33 -19.68
CA ASN A 165 2.07 -15.89 -19.68
C ASN A 165 0.66 -15.54 -19.19
N ASN A 166 -0.19 -16.52 -18.96
CA ASN A 166 -1.53 -16.28 -18.43
C ASN A 166 -1.48 -15.95 -16.93
N LEU A 167 -1.58 -14.66 -16.59
CA LEU A 167 -1.56 -14.20 -15.19
C LEU A 167 -2.77 -14.67 -14.36
N LEU A 168 -3.79 -15.26 -14.98
CA LEU A 168 -5.00 -15.75 -14.33
C LEU A 168 -5.10 -17.28 -14.36
N SER A 169 -3.96 -17.97 -14.58
CA SER A 169 -3.91 -19.44 -14.59
C SER A 169 -4.51 -20.04 -13.33
N THR A 170 -5.16 -21.17 -13.50
CA THR A 170 -5.79 -21.99 -12.45
C THR A 170 -5.08 -23.35 -12.33
N VAL A 171 -5.38 -24.11 -11.30
CA VAL A 171 -4.86 -25.49 -11.19
C VAL A 171 -5.31 -26.40 -12.34
N LEU A 172 -6.39 -26.05 -13.05
CA LEU A 172 -6.87 -26.77 -14.25
C LEU A 172 -6.01 -26.50 -15.50
N ASP A 173 -5.17 -25.48 -15.47
CA ASP A 173 -4.25 -25.15 -16.56
C ASP A 173 -2.89 -25.87 -16.43
N ILE A 174 -2.71 -26.70 -15.40
CA ILE A 174 -1.52 -27.52 -15.22
C ILE A 174 -1.58 -28.69 -16.20
N VAL A 175 -0.63 -28.74 -17.13
CA VAL A 175 -0.52 -29.81 -18.13
C VAL A 175 0.50 -30.88 -17.76
N GLU A 176 1.49 -30.57 -16.95
CA GLU A 176 2.44 -31.52 -16.37
C GLU A 176 2.61 -31.25 -14.86
N ASN A 177 2.62 -32.34 -14.10
CA ASN A 177 2.87 -32.33 -12.65
C ASN A 177 3.71 -33.57 -12.29
N PRO A 178 5.02 -33.56 -12.60
CA PRO A 178 5.84 -34.76 -12.54
C PRO A 178 5.97 -35.37 -11.16
N LYS A 179 5.87 -34.52 -10.10
CA LYS A 179 5.87 -34.99 -8.71
C LYS A 179 4.47 -35.25 -8.15
N LYS A 180 3.43 -35.19 -8.97
CA LYS A 180 2.03 -35.36 -8.55
C LYS A 180 1.67 -34.52 -7.32
N LEU A 181 2.14 -33.28 -7.27
CA LEU A 181 1.91 -32.37 -6.16
C LEU A 181 0.40 -32.20 -5.94
N ASN A 182 -0.01 -32.25 -4.68
CA ASN A 182 -1.38 -31.96 -4.28
C ASN A 182 -1.49 -30.46 -4.01
N ILE A 183 -1.86 -29.70 -5.05
CA ILE A 183 -1.93 -28.24 -5.01
C ILE A 183 -3.34 -27.82 -4.60
N THR A 184 -3.43 -27.11 -3.47
CA THR A 184 -4.70 -26.60 -2.90
C THR A 184 -4.67 -25.08 -2.87
N GLU A 185 -5.76 -24.47 -3.34
CA GLU A 185 -5.98 -23.03 -3.24
C GLU A 185 -6.55 -22.69 -1.86
N VAL A 186 -5.94 -21.72 -1.17
CA VAL A 186 -6.39 -21.25 0.13
C VAL A 186 -6.51 -19.74 0.13
N ASP A 187 -7.29 -19.18 1.04
CA ASP A 187 -7.34 -17.74 1.22
C ASP A 187 -5.91 -17.20 1.45
N THR A 188 -5.58 -16.13 0.72
CA THR A 188 -4.22 -15.58 0.72
C THR A 188 -3.76 -15.18 2.12
N SER A 189 -4.68 -14.71 2.97
CA SER A 189 -4.39 -14.28 4.34
C SER A 189 -4.01 -15.42 5.29
N ILE A 190 -4.36 -16.67 4.95
CA ILE A 190 -4.06 -17.84 5.77
C ILE A 190 -2.93 -18.71 5.21
N ALA A 191 -2.45 -18.44 3.99
CA ALA A 191 -1.45 -19.28 3.32
C ALA A 191 -0.16 -19.47 4.18
N ALA A 192 0.31 -18.43 4.86
CA ALA A 192 1.47 -18.51 5.74
C ALA A 192 1.25 -19.40 6.98
N ARG A 193 0.01 -19.44 7.48
CA ARG A 193 -0.35 -20.24 8.65
C ARG A 193 -0.49 -21.73 8.33
N ALA A 194 -0.70 -22.08 7.05
CA ALA A 194 -0.78 -23.45 6.61
C ALA A 194 0.56 -24.19 6.64
N LEU A 195 1.69 -23.50 6.88
CA LEU A 195 3.05 -24.07 6.85
C LEU A 195 3.29 -25.22 7.82
N ASP A 196 2.49 -25.38 8.88
CA ASP A 196 2.60 -26.50 9.81
C ASP A 196 2.01 -27.81 9.22
N ASP A 197 1.02 -27.68 8.30
CA ASP A 197 0.23 -28.80 7.80
C ASP A 197 0.61 -29.22 6.38
N VAL A 198 1.42 -28.41 5.67
CA VAL A 198 1.79 -28.63 4.27
C VAL A 198 3.31 -28.83 4.10
N ASP A 199 3.71 -29.22 2.90
CA ASP A 199 5.12 -29.40 2.57
C ASP A 199 5.72 -28.13 1.95
N LEU A 200 4.90 -27.32 1.28
CA LEU A 200 5.28 -26.06 0.67
C LEU A 200 4.07 -25.09 0.66
N ALA A 201 4.29 -23.84 0.97
CA ALA A 201 3.31 -22.76 0.78
C ALA A 201 3.92 -21.64 -0.07
N VAL A 202 3.20 -21.21 -1.11
CA VAL A 202 3.56 -20.00 -1.86
C VAL A 202 2.81 -18.84 -1.26
N VAL A 203 3.54 -17.86 -0.71
CA VAL A 203 2.96 -16.83 0.16
C VAL A 203 3.40 -15.45 -0.28
N ASN A 204 2.43 -14.53 -0.31
CA ASN A 204 2.70 -13.11 -0.51
C ASN A 204 3.53 -12.54 0.63
N ASN A 205 4.43 -11.63 0.29
CA ASN A 205 5.35 -11.01 1.23
C ASN A 205 4.66 -10.37 2.44
N THR A 206 3.51 -9.72 2.24
CA THR A 206 2.64 -9.18 3.30
C THR A 206 2.38 -10.20 4.41
N TYR A 207 1.85 -11.36 4.03
CA TYR A 207 1.43 -12.39 4.99
C TYR A 207 2.61 -13.19 5.56
N ALA A 208 3.68 -13.36 4.78
CA ALA A 208 4.94 -13.90 5.29
C ALA A 208 5.48 -12.99 6.41
N GLY A 209 5.53 -11.69 6.18
CA GLY A 209 6.00 -10.71 7.16
C GLY A 209 5.17 -10.67 8.44
N GLN A 210 3.85 -10.86 8.37
CA GLN A 210 2.97 -10.91 9.54
C GLN A 210 3.27 -12.09 10.48
N VAL A 211 3.88 -13.16 9.98
CA VAL A 211 4.31 -14.32 10.78
C VAL A 211 5.83 -14.36 11.00
N GLY A 212 6.51 -13.25 10.74
CA GLY A 212 7.96 -13.10 10.97
C GLY A 212 8.86 -13.76 9.94
N LEU A 213 8.32 -14.13 8.77
CA LEU A 213 9.09 -14.68 7.65
C LEU A 213 9.45 -13.58 6.64
N ASN A 214 10.60 -13.72 6.00
CA ASN A 214 10.96 -12.93 4.82
C ASN A 214 11.53 -13.83 3.72
N ALA A 215 11.39 -13.40 2.48
CA ALA A 215 11.75 -14.21 1.32
C ALA A 215 13.25 -14.56 1.28
N GLN A 216 14.13 -13.66 1.68
CA GLN A 216 15.57 -13.85 1.58
C GLN A 216 16.14 -14.84 2.61
N ASP A 217 15.62 -14.79 3.84
CA ASP A 217 16.15 -15.63 4.93
C ASP A 217 15.43 -16.99 5.02
N ASN A 218 14.16 -17.05 4.63
CA ASN A 218 13.27 -18.17 4.89
C ASN A 218 12.70 -18.84 3.62
N GLY A 219 12.85 -18.19 2.45
CA GLY A 219 12.31 -18.72 1.19
C GLY A 219 13.09 -19.95 0.72
N VAL A 220 12.38 -20.99 0.31
CA VAL A 220 12.92 -22.14 -0.43
C VAL A 220 13.25 -21.70 -1.86
N PHE A 221 12.43 -20.81 -2.41
CA PHE A 221 12.64 -20.09 -3.66
C PHE A 221 11.93 -18.75 -3.60
N VAL A 222 12.40 -17.80 -4.41
CA VAL A 222 11.90 -16.43 -4.44
C VAL A 222 11.65 -16.02 -5.89
N GLU A 223 10.62 -15.24 -6.10
CA GLU A 223 10.31 -14.62 -7.39
C GLU A 223 11.44 -13.68 -7.83
N ASP A 224 11.68 -13.61 -9.14
CA ASP A 224 12.69 -12.71 -9.72
C ASP A 224 12.34 -11.23 -9.48
N LYS A 225 13.37 -10.39 -9.44
CA LYS A 225 13.23 -8.95 -9.23
C LYS A 225 12.54 -8.24 -10.41
N ASP A 226 12.63 -8.79 -11.61
CA ASP A 226 12.00 -8.30 -12.84
C ASP A 226 10.52 -8.76 -12.90
N SER A 227 9.79 -8.52 -11.82
CA SER A 227 8.40 -8.92 -11.68
C SER A 227 7.45 -7.81 -12.14
N PRO A 228 6.38 -8.13 -12.89
CA PRO A 228 5.36 -7.15 -13.29
C PRO A 228 4.45 -6.71 -12.12
N TYR A 229 4.63 -7.28 -10.94
CA TYR A 229 3.77 -7.08 -9.78
C TYR A 229 4.26 -5.95 -8.87
N VAL A 230 4.56 -4.78 -9.48
CA VAL A 230 4.84 -3.55 -8.72
C VAL A 230 3.59 -3.17 -7.94
N ASN A 231 3.75 -2.94 -6.64
CA ASN A 231 2.68 -2.39 -5.81
C ASN A 231 2.46 -0.91 -6.13
N ILE A 232 1.22 -0.48 -5.97
CA ILE A 232 0.71 0.80 -6.41
C ILE A 232 -0.03 1.52 -5.29
N ILE A 233 -0.09 2.84 -5.38
CA ILE A 233 -1.01 3.68 -4.63
C ILE A 233 -2.22 3.93 -5.52
N VAL A 234 -3.40 3.62 -4.99
CA VAL A 234 -4.70 3.76 -5.67
C VAL A 234 -5.52 4.81 -4.96
N SER A 235 -6.19 5.64 -5.73
CA SER A 235 -7.09 6.69 -5.26
C SER A 235 -8.35 6.69 -6.13
N ARG A 236 -9.26 7.65 -5.93
CA ARG A 236 -10.41 7.87 -6.82
C ARG A 236 -10.10 8.89 -7.92
N THR A 237 -10.86 8.80 -8.99
CA THR A 237 -10.76 9.75 -10.12
C THR A 237 -11.08 11.20 -9.72
N ASP A 238 -11.91 11.41 -8.70
CA ASP A 238 -12.32 12.73 -8.20
C ASP A 238 -11.30 13.40 -7.27
N ASN A 239 -10.41 12.61 -6.61
CA ASN A 239 -9.43 13.14 -5.67
C ASN A 239 -7.96 12.90 -6.09
N LYS A 240 -7.70 12.19 -7.20
CA LYS A 240 -6.36 11.82 -7.67
C LYS A 240 -5.38 12.98 -7.78
N ASP A 241 -5.87 14.16 -8.17
CA ASP A 241 -5.07 15.37 -8.36
C ASP A 241 -5.02 16.26 -7.10
N SER A 242 -5.64 15.83 -5.99
CA SER A 242 -5.60 16.58 -4.74
C SER A 242 -4.16 16.66 -4.21
N LYS A 243 -3.84 17.81 -3.59
CA LYS A 243 -2.52 18.03 -3.01
C LYS A 243 -2.15 16.92 -2.00
N ALA A 244 -3.11 16.45 -1.20
CA ALA A 244 -2.88 15.40 -0.21
C ALA A 244 -2.47 14.09 -0.84
N VAL A 245 -3.16 13.62 -1.89
CA VAL A 245 -2.82 12.39 -2.61
C VAL A 245 -1.46 12.51 -3.28
N GLN A 246 -1.19 13.61 -3.98
CA GLN A 246 0.07 13.81 -4.69
C GLN A 246 1.27 13.94 -3.74
N ASP A 247 1.11 14.59 -2.60
CA ASP A 247 2.16 14.72 -1.61
C ASP A 247 2.41 13.39 -0.88
N PHE A 248 1.38 12.57 -0.66
CA PHE A 248 1.56 11.22 -0.12
C PHE A 248 2.36 10.33 -1.09
N VAL A 249 2.05 10.35 -2.38
CA VAL A 249 2.82 9.62 -3.41
C VAL A 249 4.30 10.03 -3.39
N LYS A 250 4.58 11.34 -3.41
CA LYS A 250 5.96 11.86 -3.36
C LYS A 250 6.69 11.46 -2.08
N SER A 251 5.96 11.40 -0.96
CA SER A 251 6.53 11.01 0.33
C SER A 251 6.90 9.54 0.37
N TYR A 252 6.08 8.70 -0.28
CA TYR A 252 6.33 7.26 -0.37
C TYR A 252 7.53 6.94 -1.27
N GLN A 253 7.70 7.68 -2.36
CA GLN A 253 8.77 7.51 -3.35
C GLN A 253 10.07 8.21 -2.94
N THR A 254 10.58 7.91 -1.74
CA THR A 254 11.81 8.50 -1.20
C THR A 254 12.84 7.43 -0.83
N GLU A 255 14.11 7.83 -0.79
CA GLU A 255 15.19 6.95 -0.35
C GLU A 255 15.00 6.51 1.12
N GLU A 256 14.50 7.40 1.96
CA GLU A 256 14.25 7.11 3.38
C GLU A 256 13.25 5.94 3.54
N VAL A 257 12.14 5.98 2.77
CA VAL A 257 11.13 4.91 2.76
C VAL A 257 11.70 3.62 2.16
N TYR A 258 12.53 3.70 1.12
CA TYR A 258 13.20 2.53 0.55
C TYR A 258 14.16 1.87 1.54
N GLN A 259 14.94 2.65 2.28
CA GLN A 259 15.84 2.10 3.29
C GLN A 259 15.06 1.42 4.43
N GLU A 260 13.89 1.91 4.80
CA GLU A 260 13.02 1.22 5.75
C GLU A 260 12.48 -0.09 5.19
N ALA A 261 12.00 -0.08 3.95
CA ALA A 261 11.57 -1.30 3.28
C ALA A 261 12.67 -2.37 3.26
N LYS A 262 13.92 -1.97 3.01
CA LYS A 262 15.08 -2.88 3.07
C LYS A 262 15.36 -3.46 4.44
N LYS A 263 15.06 -2.77 5.52
CA LYS A 263 15.23 -3.33 6.88
C LYS A 263 14.30 -4.52 7.10
N HIS A 264 13.06 -4.42 6.63
CA HIS A 264 12.05 -5.47 6.81
C HIS A 264 12.16 -6.61 5.78
N PHE A 265 12.42 -6.25 4.53
CA PHE A 265 12.33 -7.18 3.39
C PHE A 265 13.69 -7.52 2.78
N LYS A 266 14.78 -7.03 3.38
CA LYS A 266 16.17 -7.25 2.91
C LYS A 266 16.34 -6.75 1.47
N ASP A 267 17.22 -7.40 0.72
CA ASP A 267 17.47 -7.08 -0.69
C ASP A 267 16.40 -7.68 -1.64
N GLY A 268 15.33 -8.26 -1.09
CA GLY A 268 14.19 -8.76 -1.86
C GLY A 268 13.30 -7.64 -2.42
N VAL A 269 13.28 -6.48 -1.76
CA VAL A 269 12.45 -5.35 -2.18
C VAL A 269 13.12 -4.53 -3.29
N VAL A 270 12.36 -4.13 -4.31
CA VAL A 270 12.84 -3.32 -5.45
C VAL A 270 11.96 -2.08 -5.59
N LYS A 271 12.59 -0.94 -5.95
CA LYS A 271 11.84 0.28 -6.28
C LYS A 271 11.00 0.08 -7.54
N GLY A 272 9.76 0.54 -7.51
CA GLY A 272 8.84 0.53 -8.65
C GLY A 272 8.74 1.86 -9.39
N TRP A 273 9.59 2.85 -9.04
CA TRP A 273 9.62 4.19 -9.63
C TRP A 273 11.02 4.59 -10.09
#